data_2e604499b7320ba4ed0db47211901f5f
#
_entry.id   2e604499b7320ba4ed0db47211901f5f
#
_cell.length_a   1.000
_cell.length_b   1.000
_cell.length_c   1.000
_cell.angle_alpha   90.00
_cell.angle_beta   90.00
_cell.angle_gamma   90.00
#
_symmetry.space_group_name_H-M   'P 1'
#
loop_
_entity.id
_entity.type
_entity.pdbx_description
1 polymer ?
#
loop_
_entity_poly.entity_id
_entity_poly.type
_entity_poly.pdbx_seq_one_letter_code
_entity_poly.pdbx_strand_id
1 'polypeptide(L)'
;MNTGMNILVVDDSSLTRRAITRIINMIGLDANQIFEAENGKEALKTLKEQNIDLVLADLNMPEMGGIEMIYHMRGDEATRDIPVVVVSTESSTTVIEGLLADGAKDYLHKPFTPEQFREVITQTVGAQKQ
;
A
#
# COMPACT_ATOMS: atom_id res chain seq x y z
N MET A 1 10.08 -23.67 0.59
CA MET A 1 8.88 -23.09 -0.06
C MET A 1 8.85 -21.59 0.15
N ASN A 2 8.67 -20.87 -0.91
CA ASN A 2 8.65 -19.42 -0.82
C ASN A 2 7.26 -18.93 -0.38
N THR A 3 7.21 -18.30 0.79
CA THR A 3 5.97 -17.74 1.31
C THR A 3 5.99 -16.23 1.28
N GLY A 4 7.01 -15.65 0.64
CA GLY A 4 7.16 -14.21 0.58
C GLY A 4 6.04 -13.57 -0.22
N MET A 5 5.75 -12.30 0.11
CA MET A 5 4.71 -11.53 -0.58
C MET A 5 5.33 -10.57 -1.57
N ASN A 6 4.57 -10.30 -2.62
CA ASN A 6 4.91 -9.25 -3.57
C ASN A 6 4.23 -7.97 -3.10
N ILE A 7 5.02 -6.93 -2.90
CA ILE A 7 4.53 -5.66 -2.35
C ILE A 7 4.70 -4.57 -3.39
N LEU A 8 3.67 -3.75 -3.57
CA LEU A 8 3.72 -2.59 -4.47
C LEU A 8 3.71 -1.32 -3.63
N VAL A 9 4.75 -0.50 -3.79
CA VAL A 9 4.89 0.77 -3.08
C VAL A 9 4.60 1.90 -4.07
N VAL A 10 3.55 2.68 -3.79
CA VAL A 10 3.07 3.73 -4.68
C VAL A 10 3.21 5.09 -4.00
N ASP A 11 4.10 5.93 -4.53
CA ASP A 11 4.36 7.26 -3.99
C ASP A 11 5.12 8.03 -5.07
N ASP A 12 4.81 9.31 -5.26
CA ASP A 12 5.50 10.09 -6.29
C ASP A 12 6.92 10.47 -5.88
N SER A 13 7.29 10.29 -4.61
CA SER A 13 8.64 10.57 -4.11
C SER A 13 9.48 9.30 -4.14
N SER A 14 10.54 9.30 -4.95
CA SER A 14 11.45 8.15 -4.98
C SER A 14 12.17 7.97 -3.65
N LEU A 15 12.41 9.05 -2.92
CA LEU A 15 13.04 8.96 -1.60
C LEU A 15 12.12 8.25 -0.61
N THR A 16 10.82 8.55 -0.67
CA THR A 16 9.85 7.90 0.20
C THR A 16 9.75 6.41 -0.13
N ARG A 17 9.68 6.07 -1.43
CA ARG A 17 9.61 4.67 -1.84
C ARG A 17 10.83 3.90 -1.35
N ARG A 18 12.02 4.51 -1.47
CA ARG A 18 13.26 3.88 -1.01
C ARG A 18 13.26 3.69 0.49
N ALA A 19 12.77 4.69 1.23
CA ALA A 19 12.70 4.60 2.70
C ALA A 19 11.76 3.46 3.13
N ILE A 20 10.61 3.33 2.48
CA ILE A 20 9.65 2.28 2.79
C ILE A 20 10.27 0.91 2.48
N THR A 21 10.93 0.77 1.34
CA THR A 21 11.61 -0.48 0.97
C THR A 21 12.64 -0.87 2.03
N ARG A 22 13.41 0.11 2.49
CA ARG A 22 14.41 -0.14 3.53
C ARG A 22 13.77 -0.63 4.82
N ILE A 23 12.65 -0.02 5.20
CA ILE A 23 11.95 -0.42 6.43
C ILE A 23 11.39 -1.84 6.29
N ILE A 24 10.84 -2.19 5.13
CA ILE A 24 10.34 -3.54 4.88
C ILE A 24 11.45 -4.55 5.11
N ASN A 25 12.63 -4.29 4.59
CA ASN A 25 13.78 -5.18 4.79
C ASN A 25 14.25 -5.20 6.24
N MET A 26 14.20 -4.04 6.90
CA MET A 26 14.68 -3.89 8.26
C MET A 26 13.82 -4.65 9.28
N ILE A 27 12.51 -4.65 9.09
CA ILE A 27 11.60 -5.29 10.05
C ILE A 27 11.49 -6.80 9.84
N GLY A 28 12.17 -7.34 8.84
CA GLY A 28 12.16 -8.78 8.60
C GLY A 28 10.88 -9.30 7.98
N LEU A 29 10.12 -8.43 7.31
CA LEU A 29 8.93 -8.87 6.59
C LEU A 29 9.38 -9.75 5.43
N ASP A 30 8.74 -10.91 5.29
CA ASP A 30 9.08 -11.87 4.24
C ASP A 30 8.55 -11.38 2.90
N ALA A 31 9.30 -10.48 2.26
CA ALA A 31 8.93 -9.93 0.96
C ALA A 31 9.68 -10.69 -0.13
N ASN A 32 8.93 -11.26 -1.07
CA ASN A 32 9.51 -11.92 -2.23
C ASN A 32 10.05 -10.88 -3.20
N GLN A 33 9.24 -9.87 -3.50
CA GLN A 33 9.62 -8.83 -4.45
C GLN A 33 8.90 -7.54 -4.10
N ILE A 34 9.59 -6.41 -4.28
CA ILE A 34 9.01 -5.09 -4.04
C ILE A 34 9.00 -4.33 -5.35
N PHE A 35 7.80 -3.93 -5.78
CA PHE A 35 7.60 -3.14 -6.99
C PHE A 35 7.32 -1.69 -6.59
N GLU A 36 7.61 -0.75 -7.48
CA GLU A 36 7.39 0.68 -7.24
C GLU A 36 6.56 1.29 -8.34
N ALA A 37 5.75 2.28 -7.99
CA ALA A 37 4.98 3.07 -8.93
C ALA A 37 4.94 4.52 -8.45
N GLU A 38 4.91 5.47 -9.36
CA GLU A 38 4.94 6.90 -9.05
C GLU A 38 3.55 7.49 -8.85
N ASN A 39 2.52 6.80 -9.30
CA ASN A 39 1.14 7.28 -9.20
C ASN A 39 0.19 6.10 -9.35
N GLY A 40 -1.11 6.38 -9.17
CA GLY A 40 -2.12 5.33 -9.23
C GLY A 40 -2.24 4.69 -10.60
N LYS A 41 -1.98 5.45 -11.66
CA LYS A 41 -2.09 4.94 -13.01
C LYS A 41 -1.04 3.87 -13.28
N GLU A 42 0.21 4.14 -12.90
CA GLU A 42 1.29 3.15 -13.00
C GLU A 42 1.02 1.96 -12.10
N ALA A 43 0.47 2.23 -10.90
CA ALA A 43 0.14 1.16 -9.96
C ALA A 43 -0.88 0.19 -10.58
N LEU A 44 -1.92 0.71 -11.21
CA LEU A 44 -2.94 -0.13 -11.84
C LEU A 44 -2.34 -0.98 -12.95
N LYS A 45 -1.39 -0.42 -13.69
CA LYS A 45 -0.69 -1.17 -14.74
C LYS A 45 0.11 -2.31 -14.13
N THR A 46 0.86 -2.04 -13.05
CA THR A 46 1.64 -3.06 -12.37
C THR A 46 0.73 -4.17 -11.83
N LEU A 47 -0.42 -3.79 -11.28
CA LEU A 47 -1.37 -4.76 -10.75
C LEU A 47 -1.91 -5.71 -11.81
N LYS A 48 -1.97 -5.27 -13.06
CA LYS A 48 -2.39 -6.13 -14.17
C LYS A 48 -1.27 -7.08 -14.62
N GLU A 49 -0.02 -6.66 -14.46
CA GLU A 49 1.12 -7.39 -14.98
C GLU A 49 1.77 -8.33 -13.96
N GLN A 50 1.61 -8.03 -12.68
CA GLN A 50 2.28 -8.76 -11.61
C GLN A 50 1.28 -9.21 -10.55
N ASN A 51 1.60 -10.30 -9.89
CA ASN A 51 0.81 -10.79 -8.75
C ASN A 51 1.22 -10.00 -7.52
N ILE A 52 0.38 -9.09 -7.08
CA ILE A 52 0.64 -8.24 -5.91
C ILE A 52 -0.20 -8.69 -4.74
N ASP A 53 0.42 -8.81 -3.57
CA ASP A 53 -0.25 -9.26 -2.35
C ASP A 53 -0.59 -8.12 -1.40
N LEU A 54 0.08 -6.99 -1.53
CA LEU A 54 -0.11 -5.84 -0.63
C LEU A 54 0.29 -4.57 -1.37
N VAL A 55 -0.54 -3.53 -1.24
CA VAL A 55 -0.26 -2.22 -1.82
C VAL A 55 -0.09 -1.21 -0.69
N LEU A 56 1.01 -0.44 -0.74
CA LEU A 56 1.26 0.67 0.18
C LEU A 56 1.22 1.93 -0.68
N ALA A 57 0.27 2.81 -0.45
CA ALA A 57 0.03 3.93 -1.36
C ALA A 57 -0.20 5.24 -0.64
N ASP A 58 0.40 6.31 -1.17
CA ASP A 58 0.09 7.67 -0.74
C ASP A 58 -1.24 8.11 -1.34
N LEU A 59 -1.79 9.19 -0.84
CA LEU A 59 -3.05 9.76 -1.33
C LEU A 59 -2.83 10.74 -2.47
N ASN A 60 -1.87 11.63 -2.31
CA ASN A 60 -1.67 12.74 -3.22
C ASN A 60 -0.53 12.46 -4.17
N MET A 61 -0.88 12.14 -5.41
CA MET A 61 0.09 11.83 -6.46
C MET A 61 -0.39 12.44 -7.77
N PRO A 62 0.53 12.77 -8.68
CA PRO A 62 0.12 13.32 -9.97
C PRO A 62 -0.64 12.27 -10.78
N GLU A 63 -1.43 12.72 -11.73
CA GLU A 63 -2.22 11.94 -12.68
C GLU A 63 -3.33 11.12 -12.03
N MET A 64 -3.02 10.31 -11.02
CA MET A 64 -4.03 9.55 -10.29
C MET A 64 -3.55 9.34 -8.86
N GLY A 65 -4.32 9.83 -7.90
CA GLY A 65 -4.02 9.67 -6.49
C GLY A 65 -4.52 8.34 -5.93
N GLY A 66 -4.28 8.15 -4.63
CA GLY A 66 -4.63 6.90 -3.97
C GLY A 66 -6.12 6.62 -3.90
N ILE A 67 -6.94 7.65 -3.72
CA ILE A 67 -8.40 7.46 -3.63
C ILE A 67 -8.93 6.91 -4.94
N GLU A 68 -8.55 7.52 -6.05
CA GLU A 68 -9.00 7.07 -7.37
C GLU A 68 -8.46 5.68 -7.69
N MET A 69 -7.21 5.42 -7.31
CA MET A 69 -6.60 4.09 -7.49
C MET A 69 -7.43 3.02 -6.77
N ILE A 70 -7.78 3.27 -5.51
CA ILE A 70 -8.56 2.32 -4.71
C ILE A 70 -9.93 2.11 -5.35
N TYR A 71 -10.56 3.18 -5.84
CA TYR A 71 -11.84 3.07 -6.53
C TYR A 71 -11.76 2.10 -7.71
N HIS A 72 -10.73 2.24 -8.55
CA HIS A 72 -10.55 1.35 -9.69
C HIS A 72 -10.24 -0.08 -9.25
N MET A 73 -9.45 -0.24 -8.19
CA MET A 73 -9.13 -1.57 -7.69
C MET A 73 -10.37 -2.31 -7.21
N ARG A 74 -11.26 -1.60 -6.51
CA ARG A 74 -12.49 -2.23 -5.96
C ARG A 74 -13.48 -2.56 -7.06
N GLY A 75 -13.40 -1.92 -8.20
CA GLY A 75 -14.26 -2.20 -9.34
C GLY A 75 -13.79 -3.33 -10.24
N ASP A 76 -12.62 -3.90 -9.96
CA ASP A 76 -12.03 -4.95 -10.79
C ASP A 76 -11.88 -6.23 -9.96
N GLU A 77 -12.47 -7.33 -10.43
CA GLU A 77 -12.41 -8.62 -9.72
C GLU A 77 -10.98 -9.06 -9.43
N ALA A 78 -10.06 -8.76 -10.34
CA ALA A 78 -8.67 -9.21 -10.21
C ALA A 78 -7.93 -8.51 -9.05
N THR A 79 -8.39 -7.32 -8.65
CA THR A 79 -7.66 -6.51 -7.68
C THR A 79 -8.48 -6.15 -6.44
N ARG A 80 -9.78 -6.41 -6.43
CA ARG A 80 -10.65 -5.89 -5.36
C ARG A 80 -10.33 -6.43 -3.98
N ASP A 81 -9.72 -7.60 -3.90
CA ASP A 81 -9.41 -8.22 -2.61
C ASP A 81 -7.97 -7.97 -2.16
N ILE A 82 -7.17 -7.28 -2.97
CA ILE A 82 -5.80 -6.95 -2.58
C ILE A 82 -5.84 -5.85 -1.53
N PRO A 83 -5.24 -6.07 -0.34
CA PRO A 83 -5.27 -5.06 0.71
C PRO A 83 -4.42 -3.85 0.34
N VAL A 84 -4.94 -2.66 0.65
CA VAL A 84 -4.23 -1.40 0.45
C VAL A 84 -4.09 -0.72 1.80
N VAL A 85 -2.86 -0.43 2.19
CA VAL A 85 -2.56 0.41 3.35
C VAL A 85 -2.18 1.79 2.81
N VAL A 86 -2.92 2.81 3.22
CA VAL A 86 -2.60 4.18 2.81
C VAL A 86 -1.53 4.73 3.74
N VAL A 87 -0.46 5.30 3.16
CA VAL A 87 0.66 5.87 3.90
C VAL A 87 0.76 7.34 3.49
N SER A 88 0.34 8.25 4.36
CA SER A 88 0.18 9.66 3.98
C SER A 88 0.35 10.59 5.17
N THR A 89 0.51 11.89 4.88
CA THR A 89 0.55 12.93 5.90
C THR A 89 -0.85 13.42 6.28
N GLU A 90 -1.89 12.88 5.65
CA GLU A 90 -3.27 13.28 5.94
C GLU A 90 -3.61 13.01 7.40
N SER A 91 -4.20 13.99 8.09
CA SER A 91 -4.56 13.84 9.49
C SER A 91 -6.06 14.06 9.74
N SER A 92 -6.83 14.40 8.72
CA SER A 92 -8.28 14.60 8.86
C SER A 92 -8.96 13.27 9.16
N THR A 93 -9.61 13.20 10.31
CA THR A 93 -10.36 12.01 10.70
C THR A 93 -11.43 11.67 9.67
N THR A 94 -12.11 12.69 9.15
CA THR A 94 -13.15 12.48 8.15
C THR A 94 -12.60 11.85 6.88
N VAL A 95 -11.45 12.33 6.41
CA VAL A 95 -10.82 11.77 5.20
C VAL A 95 -10.39 10.31 5.45
N ILE A 96 -9.75 10.06 6.60
CA ILE A 96 -9.26 8.72 6.93
C ILE A 96 -10.43 7.74 7.05
N GLU A 97 -11.52 8.14 7.71
CA GLU A 97 -12.70 7.29 7.84
C GLU A 97 -13.30 7.00 6.46
N GLY A 98 -13.31 8.01 5.58
CA GLY A 98 -13.80 7.82 4.21
C GLY A 98 -12.97 6.82 3.43
N LEU A 99 -11.64 6.87 3.59
CA LEU A 99 -10.74 5.93 2.94
C LEU A 99 -11.02 4.50 3.37
N LEU A 100 -11.18 4.29 4.67
CA LEU A 100 -11.45 2.96 5.21
C LEU A 100 -12.81 2.46 4.74
N ALA A 101 -13.81 3.35 4.68
CA ALA A 101 -15.12 2.99 4.17
C ALA A 101 -15.10 2.64 2.69
N ASP A 102 -14.21 3.29 1.92
CA ASP A 102 -14.09 3.07 0.48
C ASP A 102 -13.23 1.85 0.14
N GLY A 103 -12.65 1.20 1.13
CA GLY A 103 -11.97 -0.06 0.90
C GLY A 103 -10.50 -0.11 1.26
N ALA A 104 -9.91 0.98 1.75
CA ALA A 104 -8.54 0.90 2.29
C ALA A 104 -8.56 0.00 3.52
N LYS A 105 -7.57 -0.86 3.67
CA LYS A 105 -7.53 -1.80 4.77
C LYS A 105 -7.07 -1.13 6.06
N ASP A 106 -6.14 -0.20 5.96
CA ASP A 106 -5.62 0.53 7.11
C ASP A 106 -4.97 1.82 6.65
N TYR A 107 -4.56 2.63 7.61
CA TYR A 107 -3.94 3.93 7.36
C TYR A 107 -2.73 4.08 8.27
N LEU A 108 -1.60 4.55 7.71
CA LEU A 108 -0.39 4.82 8.46
C LEU A 108 0.03 6.26 8.20
N HIS A 109 0.08 7.06 9.28
CA HIS A 109 0.41 8.48 9.18
C HIS A 109 1.91 8.70 9.09
N LYS A 110 2.34 9.56 8.15
CA LYS A 110 3.74 10.00 8.05
C LYS A 110 3.95 11.22 8.94
N PRO A 111 5.09 11.33 9.62
CA PRO A 111 6.17 10.34 9.72
C PRO A 111 5.78 9.20 10.65
N PHE A 112 6.35 8.05 10.44
CA PHE A 112 6.09 6.87 11.27
C PHE A 112 7.41 6.21 11.67
N THR A 113 7.35 5.40 12.75
CA THR A 113 8.50 4.62 13.17
C THR A 113 8.47 3.24 12.52
N PRO A 114 9.61 2.54 12.46
CA PRO A 114 9.61 1.15 11.98
C PRO A 114 8.66 0.25 12.77
N GLU A 115 8.52 0.48 14.07
CA GLU A 115 7.60 -0.29 14.91
C GLU A 115 6.15 -0.06 14.50
N GLN A 116 5.78 1.20 14.25
CA GLN A 116 4.42 1.52 13.80
C GLN A 116 4.14 0.88 12.44
N PHE A 117 5.11 0.94 11.54
CA PHE A 117 4.99 0.32 10.22
C PHE A 117 4.78 -1.19 10.37
N ARG A 118 5.63 -1.84 11.17
CA ARG A 118 5.54 -3.28 11.37
C ARG A 118 4.18 -3.68 11.93
N GLU A 119 3.67 -2.91 12.90
CA GLU A 119 2.40 -3.23 13.53
C GLU A 119 1.25 -3.20 12.51
N VAL A 120 1.17 -2.14 11.71
CA VAL A 120 0.13 -2.00 10.70
C VAL A 120 0.23 -3.12 9.67
N ILE A 121 1.43 -3.37 9.15
CA ILE A 121 1.63 -4.38 8.13
C ILE A 121 1.34 -5.78 8.66
N THR A 122 1.80 -6.08 9.86
CA THR A 122 1.57 -7.40 10.47
C THR A 122 0.08 -7.65 10.66
N GLN A 123 -0.66 -6.66 11.12
CA GLN A 123 -2.10 -6.80 11.29
C GLN A 123 -2.81 -7.02 9.96
N THR A 124 -2.40 -6.27 8.94
CA THR A 124 -3.01 -6.37 7.62
C THR A 124 -2.74 -7.74 6.99
N VAL A 125 -1.48 -8.17 7.02
CA VAL A 125 -1.08 -9.46 6.46
C VAL A 125 -1.67 -10.61 7.27
N GLY A 126 -1.65 -10.51 8.59
CA GLY A 126 -2.23 -11.51 9.47
C GLY A 126 -3.69 -11.74 9.20
N ALA A 127 -4.45 -10.65 9.00
CA ALA A 127 -5.87 -10.76 8.67
C ALA A 127 -6.08 -11.47 7.36
N GLN A 128 -5.19 -11.27 6.39
CA GLN A 128 -5.32 -11.91 5.07
C GLN A 128 -5.01 -13.40 5.11
N LYS A 129 -4.20 -13.82 6.07
CA LYS A 129 -3.84 -15.24 6.19
C LYS A 129 -4.89 -16.08 6.90
N GLN A 130 -5.86 -15.41 7.49
CA GLN A 130 -6.97 -16.11 8.13
C GLN A 130 -8.02 -16.50 7.09
#